data_a3e5833e580a34293e9a43b387cb379f
#
_entry.id   a3e5833e580a34293e9a43b387cb379f
#
_cell.length_a   1.000
_cell.length_b   1.000
_cell.length_c   1.000
_cell.angle_alpha   90.00
_cell.angle_beta   90.00
_cell.angle_gamma   90.00
#
_symmetry.space_group_name_H-M   'P 1'
#
loop_
_entity.id
_entity.type
_entity.pdbx_description
1 polymer ?
#
loop_
_entity_poly.entity_id
_entity_poly.type
_entity_poly.pdbx_seq_one_letter_code
_entity_poly.pdbx_strand_id
1 'polypeptide(L)'
;MQTMKTVFATAFILLATLCHAQTFVAGDEDSAVMEEYIDGKLWVYRNFNDIVVGTNCSEVKDSYGKYYQINILLHNSGKSSVVFCPEDVLAYLQRKNDTTELEVYTNEEFQKKIRRSQNLAMILYGISAGINANNAAYSTSQSTTVLPNGYAYTTTTRTYDSNAALQANMAASAQMSALSSAMNSDRGIIEQGYLKKNTIYPDQTIVGYMNIKRQKGNVLTVLVPIDGFYYSFDWDVSKKKAVSK
;
A
#
# COMPACT_ATOMS: atom_id res chain seq x y z
N MET A 1 -4.21 -1.86 57.61
CA MET A 1 -3.77 -1.17 56.38
C MET A 1 -3.16 -2.10 55.31
N GLN A 2 -2.93 -3.38 55.57
CA GLN A 2 -2.38 -4.38 54.66
C GLN A 2 -3.43 -5.11 53.79
N THR A 3 -4.66 -5.21 54.22
CA THR A 3 -5.75 -5.92 53.54
C THR A 3 -6.30 -5.16 52.31
N MET A 4 -6.20 -3.83 52.30
CA MET A 4 -6.73 -3.04 51.21
C MET A 4 -5.81 -3.00 49.93
N LYS A 5 -4.49 -3.20 50.13
CA LYS A 5 -3.54 -3.27 49.03
C LYS A 5 -3.62 -4.61 48.26
N THR A 6 -3.96 -5.70 48.94
CA THR A 6 -4.10 -7.02 48.33
C THR A 6 -5.37 -7.14 47.48
N VAL A 7 -6.46 -6.48 47.87
CA VAL A 7 -7.72 -6.48 47.11
C VAL A 7 -7.56 -5.68 45.79
N PHE A 8 -6.79 -4.59 45.80
CA PHE A 8 -6.53 -3.82 44.56
C PHE A 8 -5.60 -4.56 43.59
N ALA A 9 -4.62 -5.32 44.11
CA ALA A 9 -3.73 -6.11 43.25
C ALA A 9 -4.46 -7.28 42.58
N THR A 10 -5.38 -7.95 43.31
CA THR A 10 -6.20 -9.05 42.78
C THR A 10 -7.24 -8.55 41.77
N ALA A 11 -7.84 -7.38 41.99
CA ALA A 11 -8.77 -6.77 41.04
C ALA A 11 -8.08 -6.33 39.73
N PHE A 12 -6.83 -5.86 39.79
CA PHE A 12 -6.06 -5.49 38.59
C PHE A 12 -5.60 -6.71 37.80
N ILE A 13 -5.27 -7.82 38.45
CA ILE A 13 -4.93 -9.09 37.80
C ILE A 13 -6.17 -9.71 37.13
N LEU A 14 -7.36 -9.60 37.75
CA LEU A 14 -8.61 -10.11 37.16
C LEU A 14 -9.06 -9.26 35.93
N LEU A 15 -8.78 -7.94 35.90
CA LEU A 15 -9.08 -7.11 34.72
C LEU A 15 -8.12 -7.39 33.56
N ALA A 16 -6.88 -7.78 33.82
CA ALA A 16 -5.91 -8.12 32.78
C ALA A 16 -6.22 -9.45 32.07
N THR A 17 -7.01 -10.34 32.70
CA THR A 17 -7.41 -11.62 32.10
C THR A 17 -8.66 -11.56 31.23
N LEU A 18 -9.36 -10.42 31.18
CA LEU A 18 -10.55 -10.22 30.33
C LEU A 18 -10.25 -9.68 28.92
N CYS A 19 -9.00 -9.36 28.62
CA CYS A 19 -8.55 -8.94 27.28
C CYS A 19 -7.80 -10.04 26.53
N HIS A 20 -8.06 -11.31 26.80
CA HIS A 20 -7.64 -12.36 25.87
C HIS A 20 -8.72 -12.46 24.78
N ALA A 21 -8.56 -11.65 23.74
CA ALA A 21 -9.15 -11.98 22.45
C ALA A 21 -8.76 -13.43 22.18
N GLN A 22 -9.73 -14.31 22.00
CA GLN A 22 -9.48 -15.70 21.67
C GLN A 22 -8.74 -15.72 20.34
N THR A 23 -7.43 -15.89 20.39
CA THR A 23 -6.60 -16.02 19.19
C THR A 23 -6.83 -17.43 18.69
N PHE A 24 -7.46 -17.54 17.54
CA PHE A 24 -7.53 -18.80 16.83
C PHE A 24 -6.14 -19.04 16.22
N VAL A 25 -5.41 -19.97 16.78
CA VAL A 25 -4.09 -20.39 16.27
C VAL A 25 -4.31 -21.66 15.45
N ALA A 26 -3.87 -21.65 14.22
CA ALA A 26 -3.84 -22.86 13.42
C ALA A 26 -2.89 -23.89 14.02
N GLY A 27 -3.41 -25.02 14.28
CA GLY A 27 -2.73 -26.12 14.98
C GLY A 27 -3.67 -26.86 15.91
N ASP A 28 -4.77 -26.24 16.32
CA ASP A 28 -5.84 -26.94 17.00
C ASP A 28 -6.65 -27.72 15.96
N GLU A 29 -6.96 -28.97 16.29
CA GLU A 29 -7.55 -29.99 15.41
C GLU A 29 -8.92 -29.59 14.82
N ASP A 30 -9.51 -28.46 15.24
CA ASP A 30 -10.85 -28.01 14.89
C ASP A 30 -10.92 -27.10 13.64
N SER A 31 -9.79 -26.68 13.07
CA SER A 31 -9.80 -25.84 11.87
C SER A 31 -9.28 -26.58 10.65
N ALA A 32 -10.15 -26.86 9.72
CA ALA A 32 -9.71 -27.33 8.41
C ALA A 32 -8.87 -26.24 7.72
N VAL A 33 -7.57 -26.48 7.61
CA VAL A 33 -6.68 -25.67 6.77
C VAL A 33 -6.67 -26.32 5.38
N MET A 34 -7.00 -25.54 4.36
CA MET A 34 -6.93 -25.96 2.97
C MET A 34 -5.97 -25.05 2.21
N GLU A 35 -5.08 -25.65 1.44
CA GLU A 35 -4.14 -24.94 0.58
C GLU A 35 -4.48 -25.20 -0.88
N GLU A 36 -4.50 -24.17 -1.69
CA GLU A 36 -4.78 -24.27 -3.11
C GLU A 36 -3.88 -23.32 -3.92
N TYR A 37 -3.43 -23.78 -5.09
CA TYR A 37 -2.70 -22.93 -6.02
C TYR A 37 -3.63 -22.44 -7.12
N ILE A 38 -3.91 -21.12 -7.13
CA ILE A 38 -4.72 -20.46 -8.14
C ILE A 38 -3.84 -19.43 -8.86
N ASP A 39 -3.70 -19.56 -10.18
CA ASP A 39 -2.89 -18.66 -11.02
C ASP A 39 -1.43 -18.49 -10.51
N GLY A 40 -0.85 -19.60 -10.02
CA GLY A 40 0.52 -19.62 -9.51
C GLY A 40 0.71 -18.97 -8.13
N LYS A 41 -0.37 -18.61 -7.45
CA LYS A 41 -0.37 -18.08 -6.09
C LYS A 41 -0.94 -19.09 -5.12
N LEU A 42 -0.26 -19.25 -3.99
CA LEU A 42 -0.76 -20.07 -2.89
C LEU A 42 -1.87 -19.30 -2.17
N TRP A 43 -3.02 -19.91 -2.07
CA TRP A 43 -4.12 -19.50 -1.21
C TRP A 43 -4.21 -20.45 -0.01
N VAL A 44 -4.37 -19.89 1.17
CA VAL A 44 -4.56 -20.62 2.42
C VAL A 44 -5.94 -20.25 2.95
N TYR A 45 -6.76 -21.26 3.18
CA TYR A 45 -8.13 -21.10 3.67
C TYR A 45 -8.24 -21.67 5.06
N ARG A 46 -9.03 -21.01 5.88
CA ARG A 46 -9.45 -21.48 7.18
C ARG A 46 -10.96 -21.44 7.28
N ASN A 47 -11.54 -22.52 7.73
CA ASN A 47 -12.96 -22.61 7.99
C ASN A 47 -13.20 -22.81 9.49
N PHE A 48 -13.88 -21.87 10.10
CA PHE A 48 -14.27 -21.92 11.49
C PHE A 48 -15.58 -21.14 11.71
N ASN A 49 -16.48 -21.67 12.54
CA ASN A 49 -17.75 -21.02 12.90
C ASN A 49 -18.57 -20.54 11.68
N ASP A 50 -18.73 -21.42 10.67
CA ASP A 50 -19.43 -21.13 9.42
C ASP A 50 -18.85 -19.96 8.59
N ILE A 51 -17.65 -19.52 8.91
CA ILE A 51 -16.94 -18.50 8.14
C ILE A 51 -15.67 -19.10 7.50
N VAL A 52 -15.57 -18.97 6.21
CA VAL A 52 -14.36 -19.31 5.47
C VAL A 52 -13.57 -18.03 5.19
N VAL A 53 -12.33 -18.00 5.67
CA VAL A 53 -11.38 -16.94 5.38
C VAL A 53 -10.26 -17.52 4.52
N GLY A 54 -10.10 -17.00 3.31
CA GLY A 54 -9.00 -17.33 2.42
C GLY A 54 -8.02 -16.17 2.31
N THR A 55 -6.73 -16.44 2.34
CA THR A 55 -5.71 -15.40 2.15
C THR A 55 -4.65 -15.82 1.14
N ASN A 56 -4.03 -14.84 0.52
CA ASN A 56 -2.88 -14.96 -0.35
C ASN A 56 -1.97 -13.76 -0.10
N CYS A 57 -0.68 -13.96 0.03
CA CYS A 57 0.28 -12.89 0.28
C CYS A 57 1.30 -12.76 -0.85
N SER A 58 1.59 -11.53 -1.24
CA SER A 58 2.62 -11.21 -2.24
C SER A 58 3.39 -9.93 -1.89
N GLU A 59 4.69 -9.87 -2.26
CA GLU A 59 5.43 -8.60 -2.25
C GLU A 59 5.09 -7.78 -3.49
N VAL A 60 4.65 -6.53 -3.28
CA VAL A 60 4.38 -5.58 -4.35
C VAL A 60 5.32 -4.40 -4.24
N LYS A 61 5.84 -3.96 -5.39
CA LYS A 61 6.59 -2.71 -5.53
C LYS A 61 5.99 -1.92 -6.68
N ASP A 62 5.47 -0.77 -6.36
CA ASP A 62 4.88 0.15 -7.32
C ASP A 62 5.43 1.58 -7.16
N SER A 63 4.78 2.54 -7.83
CA SER A 63 5.12 3.97 -7.75
C SER A 63 4.87 4.58 -6.37
N TYR A 64 4.09 3.90 -5.52
CA TYR A 64 3.68 4.38 -4.19
C TYR A 64 4.48 3.74 -3.05
N GLY A 65 5.29 2.72 -3.35
CA GLY A 65 6.19 2.11 -2.39
C GLY A 65 6.37 0.60 -2.53
N LYS A 66 6.71 -0.01 -1.40
CA LYS A 66 6.86 -1.47 -1.26
C LYS A 66 5.95 -1.94 -0.15
N TYR A 67 5.16 -2.97 -0.42
CA TYR A 67 4.15 -3.51 0.48
C TYR A 67 4.20 -5.03 0.48
N TYR A 68 3.67 -5.62 1.56
CA TYR A 68 3.05 -6.93 1.46
C TYR A 68 1.58 -6.68 1.10
N GLN A 69 1.14 -7.18 -0.03
CA GLN A 69 -0.26 -7.16 -0.43
C GLN A 69 -0.89 -8.48 0.00
N ILE A 70 -1.88 -8.41 0.88
CA ILE A 70 -2.67 -9.54 1.29
C ILE A 70 -4.02 -9.49 0.57
N ASN A 71 -4.31 -10.52 -0.22
CA ASN A 71 -5.65 -10.71 -0.74
C ASN A 71 -6.44 -11.50 0.28
N ILE A 72 -7.68 -11.13 0.52
CA ILE A 72 -8.56 -11.75 1.50
C ILE A 72 -9.88 -12.11 0.83
N LEU A 73 -10.26 -13.36 0.95
CA LEU A 73 -11.59 -13.88 0.61
C LEU A 73 -12.32 -14.17 1.90
N LEU A 74 -13.56 -13.71 2.00
CA LEU A 74 -14.45 -13.98 3.13
C LEU A 74 -15.75 -14.55 2.59
N HIS A 75 -16.11 -15.75 3.03
CA HIS A 75 -17.37 -16.37 2.71
C HIS A 75 -18.13 -16.72 3.98
N ASN A 76 -19.37 -16.28 4.06
CA ASN A 76 -20.25 -16.55 5.18
C ASN A 76 -21.21 -17.69 4.82
N SER A 77 -20.94 -18.91 5.31
CA SER A 77 -21.83 -20.07 5.17
C SER A 77 -22.83 -20.21 6.32
N GLY A 78 -22.81 -19.27 7.27
CA GLY A 78 -23.70 -19.23 8.42
C GLY A 78 -25.10 -18.69 8.07
N LYS A 79 -25.95 -18.62 9.09
CA LYS A 79 -27.33 -18.13 8.97
C LYS A 79 -27.50 -16.65 9.32
N SER A 80 -26.48 -16.05 9.96
CA SER A 80 -26.48 -14.65 10.38
C SER A 80 -25.49 -13.84 9.59
N SER A 81 -25.78 -12.57 9.36
CA SER A 81 -24.81 -11.66 8.74
C SER A 81 -23.65 -11.36 9.71
N VAL A 82 -22.44 -11.25 9.17
CA VAL A 82 -21.23 -10.85 9.91
C VAL A 82 -20.66 -9.55 9.37
N VAL A 83 -19.96 -8.79 10.20
CA VAL A 83 -19.33 -7.52 9.80
C VAL A 83 -17.84 -7.72 9.73
N PHE A 84 -17.26 -7.36 8.59
CA PHE A 84 -15.82 -7.24 8.41
C PHE A 84 -15.41 -5.77 8.52
N CYS A 85 -14.43 -5.50 9.39
CA CYS A 85 -13.82 -4.18 9.59
C CYS A 85 -12.34 -4.25 9.21
N PRO A 86 -11.91 -3.63 8.12
CA PRO A 86 -10.49 -3.61 7.72
C PRO A 86 -9.57 -2.98 8.77
N GLU A 87 -10.09 -2.06 9.56
CA GLU A 87 -9.38 -1.37 10.64
C GLU A 87 -8.90 -2.31 11.74
N ASP A 88 -9.55 -3.46 11.88
CA ASP A 88 -9.27 -4.44 12.92
C ASP A 88 -8.27 -5.52 12.48
N VAL A 89 -7.87 -5.53 11.19
CA VAL A 89 -6.87 -6.46 10.66
C VAL A 89 -5.49 -6.10 11.22
N LEU A 90 -4.83 -7.08 11.82
CA LEU A 90 -3.52 -6.91 12.44
C LEU A 90 -2.45 -7.66 11.63
N ALA A 91 -1.24 -7.15 11.66
CA ALA A 91 -0.10 -7.79 11.02
C ALA A 91 1.15 -7.71 11.91
N TYR A 92 1.82 -8.84 12.07
CA TYR A 92 3.03 -8.96 12.87
C TYR A 92 4.15 -9.55 12.04
N LEU A 93 5.34 -9.00 12.17
CA LEU A 93 6.53 -9.49 11.49
C LEU A 93 7.51 -10.06 12.49
N GLN A 94 7.78 -11.35 12.38
CA GLN A 94 8.80 -12.02 13.17
C GLN A 94 10.18 -11.82 12.53
N ARG A 95 11.13 -11.40 13.36
CA ARG A 95 12.56 -11.31 13.05
C ARG A 95 13.30 -12.12 14.09
N LYS A 96 14.15 -13.05 13.70
CA LYS A 96 14.96 -13.88 14.63
C LYS A 96 14.40 -14.03 16.06
N ASN A 97 14.49 -12.98 16.89
CA ASN A 97 14.10 -12.96 18.31
C ASN A 97 13.14 -11.82 18.67
N ASP A 98 12.59 -11.11 17.68
CA ASP A 98 11.72 -9.96 17.89
C ASP A 98 10.49 -10.05 16.99
N THR A 99 9.34 -9.61 17.52
CA THR A 99 8.09 -9.51 16.79
C THR A 99 7.66 -8.05 16.77
N THR A 100 7.46 -7.51 15.59
CA THR A 100 7.09 -6.11 15.38
C THR A 100 5.73 -6.05 14.71
N GLU A 101 4.83 -5.25 15.24
CA GLU A 101 3.56 -4.92 14.58
C GLU A 101 3.83 -4.06 13.34
N LEU A 102 3.14 -4.39 12.26
CA LEU A 102 3.21 -3.65 10.99
C LEU A 102 1.94 -2.86 10.76
N GLU A 103 2.09 -1.69 10.20
CA GLU A 103 0.98 -0.83 9.76
C GLU A 103 0.24 -1.50 8.60
N VAL A 104 -1.04 -1.85 8.83
CA VAL A 104 -1.98 -2.32 7.83
C VAL A 104 -2.76 -1.10 7.35
N TYR A 105 -2.66 -0.77 6.07
CA TYR A 105 -3.34 0.40 5.53
C TYR A 105 -4.82 0.10 5.27
N THR A 106 -5.69 0.91 5.81
CA THR A 106 -7.09 0.98 5.37
C THR A 106 -7.18 1.58 3.97
N ASN A 107 -8.33 1.45 3.30
CA ASN A 107 -8.52 2.08 1.99
C ASN A 107 -8.26 3.60 2.04
N GLU A 108 -8.76 4.27 3.07
CA GLU A 108 -8.60 5.73 3.20
C GLU A 108 -7.15 6.14 3.39
N GLU A 109 -6.41 5.44 4.26
CA GLU A 109 -4.99 5.70 4.52
C GLU A 109 -4.14 5.45 3.28
N PHE A 110 -4.41 4.35 2.56
CA PHE A 110 -3.70 4.05 1.33
C PHE A 110 -4.00 5.06 0.22
N GLN A 111 -5.27 5.46 0.03
CA GLN A 111 -5.66 6.52 -0.88
C GLN A 111 -5.01 7.87 -0.53
N LYS A 112 -4.91 8.21 0.76
CA LYS A 112 -4.19 9.40 1.22
C LYS A 112 -2.69 9.36 0.90
N LYS A 113 -2.08 8.18 1.04
CA LYS A 113 -0.67 7.95 0.68
C LYS A 113 -0.46 8.13 -0.83
N ILE A 114 -1.32 7.54 -1.67
CA ILE A 114 -1.30 7.69 -3.13
C ILE A 114 -1.39 9.18 -3.50
N ARG A 115 -2.38 9.89 -2.98
CA ARG A 115 -2.57 11.33 -3.26
C ARG A 115 -1.34 12.15 -2.91
N ARG A 116 -0.69 11.88 -1.78
CA ARG A 116 0.55 12.59 -1.39
C ARG A 116 1.68 12.34 -2.39
N SER A 117 1.86 11.11 -2.84
CA SER A 117 2.86 10.75 -3.84
C SER A 117 2.56 11.40 -5.20
N GLN A 118 1.30 11.37 -5.64
CA GLN A 118 0.85 11.99 -6.88
C GLN A 118 1.03 13.52 -6.84
N ASN A 119 0.66 14.17 -5.74
CA ASN A 119 0.84 15.61 -5.58
C ASN A 119 2.32 16.01 -5.65
N LEU A 120 3.22 15.24 -5.02
CA LEU A 120 4.65 15.48 -5.11
C LEU A 120 5.15 15.32 -6.56
N ALA A 121 4.73 14.28 -7.26
CA ALA A 121 5.08 14.06 -8.66
C ALA A 121 4.58 15.20 -9.56
N MET A 122 3.36 15.68 -9.33
CA MET A 122 2.80 16.84 -10.06
C MET A 122 3.58 18.13 -9.83
N ILE A 123 4.01 18.39 -8.58
CA ILE A 123 4.85 19.56 -8.26
C ILE A 123 6.19 19.48 -9.01
N LEU A 124 6.87 18.33 -8.94
CA LEU A 124 8.17 18.12 -9.61
C LEU A 124 8.03 18.24 -11.14
N TYR A 125 6.95 17.68 -11.69
CA TYR A 125 6.65 17.80 -13.10
C TYR A 125 6.39 19.27 -13.49
N GLY A 126 5.59 20.00 -12.70
CA GLY A 126 5.29 21.42 -12.95
C GLY A 126 6.54 22.31 -12.96
N ILE A 127 7.47 22.07 -12.03
CA ILE A 127 8.76 22.76 -11.98
C ILE A 127 9.57 22.46 -13.26
N SER A 128 9.69 21.19 -13.64
CA SER A 128 10.42 20.77 -14.83
C SER A 128 9.79 21.34 -16.11
N ALA A 129 8.47 21.27 -16.23
CA ALA A 129 7.74 21.81 -17.37
C ALA A 129 7.90 23.34 -17.49
N GLY A 130 7.88 24.06 -16.35
CA GLY A 130 8.11 25.50 -16.31
C GLY A 130 9.52 25.89 -16.77
N ILE A 131 10.54 25.14 -16.34
CA ILE A 131 11.93 25.35 -16.79
C ILE A 131 12.05 25.10 -18.30
N ASN A 132 11.46 24.01 -18.80
CA ASN A 132 11.50 23.66 -20.22
C ASN A 132 10.76 24.69 -21.08
N ALA A 133 9.59 25.15 -20.65
CA ALA A 133 8.82 26.18 -21.34
C ALA A 133 9.59 27.50 -21.38
N ASN A 134 10.24 27.91 -20.28
CA ASN A 134 11.08 29.09 -20.27
C ASN A 134 12.28 28.94 -21.17
N ASN A 135 12.93 27.79 -21.23
CA ASN A 135 14.06 27.56 -22.13
C ASN A 135 13.62 27.57 -23.60
N ALA A 136 12.45 27.00 -23.92
CA ALA A 136 11.89 27.02 -25.27
C ALA A 136 11.56 28.45 -25.78
N ALA A 137 11.28 29.37 -24.84
CA ALA A 137 11.01 30.78 -25.16
C ALA A 137 12.24 31.55 -25.64
N TYR A 138 13.44 30.99 -25.46
CA TYR A 138 14.67 31.69 -25.84
C TYR A 138 15.40 30.95 -26.96
N SER A 139 15.71 31.67 -28.05
CA SER A 139 16.67 31.25 -29.05
C SER A 139 18.02 31.89 -28.77
N THR A 140 19.08 31.12 -28.97
CA THR A 140 20.45 31.60 -28.82
C THR A 140 21.14 31.54 -30.19
N SER A 141 21.56 32.67 -30.71
CA SER A 141 22.37 32.76 -31.94
C SER A 141 23.78 33.20 -31.61
N GLN A 142 24.75 32.60 -32.28
CA GLN A 142 26.15 32.98 -32.19
C GLN A 142 26.58 33.50 -33.56
N SER A 143 27.18 34.70 -33.58
CA SER A 143 27.77 35.28 -34.76
C SER A 143 29.24 35.54 -34.49
N THR A 144 30.11 35.01 -35.37
CA THR A 144 31.54 35.25 -35.28
C THR A 144 31.93 36.25 -36.40
N THR A 145 32.45 37.36 -35.99
CA THR A 145 32.98 38.40 -36.92
C THR A 145 34.50 38.33 -36.89
N VAL A 146 35.08 38.21 -38.11
CA VAL A 146 36.53 38.24 -38.27
C VAL A 146 36.91 39.64 -38.77
N LEU A 147 37.77 40.28 -38.03
CA LEU A 147 38.31 41.62 -38.39
C LEU A 147 39.41 41.49 -39.45
N PRO A 148 39.67 42.54 -40.20
CA PRO A 148 40.74 42.56 -41.25
C PRO A 148 42.14 42.27 -40.67
N ASN A 149 42.36 42.44 -39.38
CA ASN A 149 43.63 42.19 -38.75
C ASN A 149 43.74 40.71 -38.27
N GLY A 150 42.78 39.82 -38.63
CA GLY A 150 42.78 38.39 -38.30
C GLY A 150 42.20 38.04 -36.93
N TYR A 151 41.81 39.02 -36.13
CA TYR A 151 41.14 38.74 -34.86
C TYR A 151 39.66 38.40 -35.11
N ALA A 152 39.17 37.36 -34.41
CA ALA A 152 37.79 36.97 -34.42
C ALA A 152 37.15 37.20 -33.03
N TYR A 153 35.94 37.75 -33.03
CA TYR A 153 35.12 37.78 -31.79
C TYR A 153 33.77 37.16 -32.08
N THR A 154 33.29 36.42 -31.08
CA THR A 154 31.97 35.76 -31.14
C THR A 154 31.00 36.51 -30.25
N THR A 155 29.89 36.95 -30.84
CA THR A 155 28.75 37.54 -30.12
C THR A 155 27.67 36.50 -29.96
N THR A 156 27.25 36.29 -28.72
CA THR A 156 26.09 35.42 -28.39
C THR A 156 24.88 36.31 -28.13
N THR A 157 23.85 36.18 -28.94
CA THR A 157 22.59 36.92 -28.78
C THR A 157 21.51 35.94 -28.31
N ARG A 158 20.82 36.27 -27.23
CA ARG A 158 19.68 35.53 -26.73
C ARG A 158 18.40 36.34 -27.00
N THR A 159 17.52 35.78 -27.82
CA THR A 159 16.26 36.44 -28.22
C THR A 159 15.08 35.72 -27.62
N TYR A 160 14.15 36.47 -27.02
CA TYR A 160 12.90 35.95 -26.50
C TYR A 160 11.83 35.90 -27.58
N ASP A 161 11.18 34.74 -27.72
CA ASP A 161 10.06 34.51 -28.63
C ASP A 161 8.78 34.23 -27.79
N SER A 162 7.86 35.19 -27.80
CA SER A 162 6.61 35.10 -27.08
C SER A 162 5.67 34.02 -27.63
N ASN A 163 5.72 33.74 -28.94
CA ASN A 163 4.90 32.67 -29.52
C ASN A 163 5.43 31.30 -29.14
N ALA A 164 6.74 31.08 -29.16
CA ALA A 164 7.37 29.87 -28.70
C ALA A 164 7.09 29.64 -27.20
N ALA A 165 7.16 30.70 -26.39
CA ALA A 165 6.78 30.67 -24.99
C ALA A 165 5.31 30.22 -24.79
N LEU A 166 4.39 30.80 -25.53
CA LEU A 166 2.95 30.46 -25.44
C LEU A 166 2.71 29.02 -25.86
N GLN A 167 3.28 28.55 -26.97
CA GLN A 167 3.13 27.16 -27.43
C GLN A 167 3.70 26.17 -26.42
N ALA A 168 4.89 26.44 -25.85
CA ALA A 168 5.50 25.57 -24.83
C ALA A 168 4.66 25.51 -23.56
N ASN A 169 4.08 26.62 -23.12
CA ASN A 169 3.18 26.65 -21.95
C ASN A 169 1.88 25.91 -22.20
N MET A 170 1.29 26.03 -23.39
CA MET A 170 0.09 25.27 -23.77
C MET A 170 0.39 23.76 -23.81
N ALA A 171 1.51 23.34 -24.39
CA ALA A 171 1.92 21.95 -24.41
C ALA A 171 2.16 21.40 -23.00
N ALA A 172 2.84 22.15 -22.14
CA ALA A 172 3.07 21.78 -20.73
C ALA A 172 1.74 21.63 -19.98
N SER A 173 0.79 22.53 -20.17
CA SER A 173 -0.55 22.47 -19.55
C SER A 173 -1.35 21.25 -20.01
N ALA A 174 -1.31 20.92 -21.29
CA ALA A 174 -1.97 19.75 -21.86
C ALA A 174 -1.38 18.44 -21.29
N GLN A 175 -0.05 18.35 -21.21
CA GLN A 175 0.63 17.20 -20.62
C GLN A 175 0.32 17.05 -19.13
N MET A 176 0.27 18.15 -18.38
CA MET A 176 -0.09 18.13 -16.96
C MET A 176 -1.54 17.65 -16.75
N SER A 177 -2.46 18.08 -17.60
CA SER A 177 -3.86 17.60 -17.56
C SER A 177 -3.96 16.12 -17.88
N ALA A 178 -3.25 15.62 -18.88
CA ALA A 178 -3.21 14.20 -19.23
C ALA A 178 -2.64 13.35 -18.08
N LEU A 179 -1.53 13.80 -17.46
CA LEU A 179 -0.92 13.14 -16.30
C LEU A 179 -1.88 13.09 -15.12
N SER A 180 -2.56 14.19 -14.82
CA SER A 180 -3.57 14.25 -13.73
C SER A 180 -4.72 13.27 -13.98
N SER A 181 -5.20 13.18 -15.22
CA SER A 181 -6.27 12.24 -15.59
C SER A 181 -5.82 10.79 -15.44
N ALA A 182 -4.62 10.43 -15.87
CA ALA A 182 -4.05 9.10 -15.70
C ALA A 182 -3.91 8.73 -14.23
N MET A 183 -3.36 9.63 -13.40
CA MET A 183 -3.22 9.42 -11.95
C MET A 183 -4.56 9.22 -11.25
N ASN A 184 -5.62 9.92 -11.67
CA ASN A 184 -6.97 9.75 -11.12
C ASN A 184 -7.58 8.40 -11.52
N SER A 185 -7.35 7.97 -12.77
CA SER A 185 -7.77 6.66 -13.25
C SER A 185 -7.10 5.52 -12.47
N ASP A 186 -5.77 5.56 -12.30
CA ASP A 186 -5.02 4.58 -11.52
C ASP A 186 -5.54 4.47 -10.09
N ARG A 187 -5.84 5.61 -9.47
CA ARG A 187 -6.39 5.64 -8.11
C ARG A 187 -7.76 4.97 -8.04
N GLY A 188 -8.61 5.20 -9.03
CA GLY A 188 -9.93 4.55 -9.09
C GLY A 188 -9.84 3.03 -9.21
N ILE A 189 -8.91 2.53 -10.02
CA ILE A 189 -8.66 1.09 -10.16
C ILE A 189 -8.19 0.48 -8.83
N ILE A 190 -7.22 1.12 -8.17
CA ILE A 190 -6.70 0.68 -6.86
C ILE A 190 -7.82 0.65 -5.82
N GLU A 191 -8.68 1.67 -5.81
CA GLU A 191 -9.78 1.77 -4.85
C GLU A 191 -10.84 0.67 -5.02
N GLN A 192 -11.11 0.25 -6.24
CA GLN A 192 -12.14 -0.76 -6.54
C GLN A 192 -11.79 -2.13 -5.94
N GLY A 193 -10.51 -2.51 -5.93
CA GLY A 193 -10.09 -3.80 -5.38
C GLY A 193 -9.79 -3.78 -3.88
N TYR A 194 -9.75 -2.60 -3.26
CA TYR A 194 -9.37 -2.46 -1.86
C TYR A 194 -10.53 -2.82 -0.91
N LEU A 195 -10.25 -3.63 0.11
CA LEU A 195 -11.25 -4.00 1.11
C LEU A 195 -11.70 -2.77 1.91
N LYS A 196 -13.01 -2.70 2.09
CA LYS A 196 -13.70 -1.69 2.90
C LYS A 196 -14.57 -2.40 3.94
N LYS A 197 -15.00 -1.66 4.96
CA LYS A 197 -15.98 -2.17 5.92
C LYS A 197 -17.21 -2.66 5.17
N ASN A 198 -17.61 -3.91 5.45
CA ASN A 198 -18.71 -4.55 4.74
C ASN A 198 -19.49 -5.47 5.68
N THR A 199 -20.79 -5.61 5.42
CA THR A 199 -21.65 -6.63 6.03
C THR A 199 -21.76 -7.78 5.05
N ILE A 200 -21.39 -8.99 5.47
CA ILE A 200 -21.40 -10.21 4.67
C ILE A 200 -22.63 -11.00 5.09
N TYR A 201 -23.63 -11.05 4.20
CA TYR A 201 -24.85 -11.79 4.45
C TYR A 201 -24.64 -13.30 4.28
N PRO A 202 -25.56 -14.16 4.77
CA PRO A 202 -25.53 -15.59 4.49
C PRO A 202 -25.32 -15.90 3.01
N ASP A 203 -24.47 -16.89 2.72
CA ASP A 203 -24.05 -17.34 1.39
C ASP A 203 -23.33 -16.28 0.53
N GLN A 204 -22.98 -15.13 1.10
CA GLN A 204 -22.19 -14.12 0.41
C GLN A 204 -20.69 -14.38 0.52
N THR A 205 -20.00 -14.03 -0.58
CA THR A 205 -18.54 -13.98 -0.64
C THR A 205 -18.09 -12.57 -1.01
N ILE A 206 -17.10 -12.07 -0.28
CA ILE A 206 -16.37 -10.86 -0.67
C ILE A 206 -14.91 -11.19 -0.90
N VAL A 207 -14.30 -10.53 -1.88
CA VAL A 207 -12.87 -10.66 -2.19
C VAL A 207 -12.29 -9.27 -2.41
N GLY A 208 -11.12 -9.05 -1.88
CA GLY A 208 -10.37 -7.83 -2.10
C GLY A 208 -8.98 -7.92 -1.52
N TYR A 209 -8.27 -6.81 -1.47
CA TYR A 209 -6.92 -6.79 -0.92
C TYR A 209 -6.70 -5.64 0.05
N MET A 210 -5.65 -5.78 0.85
CA MET A 210 -5.10 -4.73 1.72
C MET A 210 -3.59 -4.71 1.57
N ASN A 211 -2.99 -3.56 1.82
CA ASN A 211 -1.55 -3.38 1.80
C ASN A 211 -1.00 -3.23 3.22
N ILE A 212 0.06 -3.96 3.52
CA ILE A 212 0.77 -3.93 4.79
C ILE A 212 2.14 -3.30 4.54
N LYS A 213 2.56 -2.41 5.42
CA LYS A 213 3.87 -1.75 5.33
C LYS A 213 5.00 -2.77 5.32
N ARG A 214 5.78 -2.79 4.25
CA ARG A 214 6.85 -3.75 4.11
C ARG A 214 8.04 -3.42 4.99
N GLN A 215 8.45 -4.41 5.78
CA GLN A 215 9.73 -4.44 6.49
C GLN A 215 10.43 -5.77 6.22
N LYS A 216 11.73 -5.86 6.49
CA LYS A 216 12.48 -7.11 6.34
C LYS A 216 12.25 -8.00 7.55
N GLY A 217 11.87 -9.24 7.36
CA GLY A 217 11.66 -10.25 8.40
C GLY A 217 11.61 -11.65 7.82
N ASN A 218 11.22 -12.61 8.63
CA ASN A 218 11.17 -14.02 8.28
C ASN A 218 9.74 -14.49 8.05
N VAL A 219 8.86 -14.27 9.03
CA VAL A 219 7.45 -14.67 8.97
C VAL A 219 6.57 -13.46 9.17
N LEU A 220 5.61 -13.29 8.30
CA LEU A 220 4.53 -12.29 8.40
C LEU A 220 3.27 -13.03 8.86
N THR A 221 2.82 -12.73 10.08
CA THR A 221 1.56 -13.22 10.61
C THR A 221 0.47 -12.17 10.38
N VAL A 222 -0.61 -12.56 9.73
CA VAL A 222 -1.79 -11.69 9.50
C VAL A 222 -2.97 -12.26 10.27
N LEU A 223 -3.61 -11.44 11.08
CA LEU A 223 -4.80 -11.77 11.85
C LEU A 223 -6.01 -11.05 11.24
N VAL A 224 -6.97 -11.81 10.79
CA VAL A 224 -8.23 -11.32 10.22
C VAL A 224 -9.34 -11.54 11.24
N PRO A 225 -9.84 -10.50 11.93
CA PRO A 225 -10.90 -10.62 12.92
C PRO A 225 -12.27 -10.63 12.24
N ILE A 226 -13.09 -11.63 12.60
CA ILE A 226 -14.48 -11.72 12.17
C ILE A 226 -15.29 -12.34 13.31
N ASP A 227 -16.39 -11.70 13.68
CA ASP A 227 -17.35 -12.18 14.68
C ASP A 227 -16.72 -12.61 16.01
N GLY A 228 -15.73 -11.83 16.48
CA GLY A 228 -15.01 -12.08 17.73
C GLY A 228 -13.90 -13.14 17.67
N PHE A 229 -13.63 -13.72 16.50
CA PHE A 229 -12.57 -14.68 16.28
C PHE A 229 -11.46 -14.11 15.40
N TYR A 230 -10.22 -14.52 15.61
CA TYR A 230 -9.07 -14.16 14.77
C TYR A 230 -8.66 -15.37 13.92
N TYR A 231 -8.68 -15.17 12.60
CA TYR A 231 -8.13 -16.12 11.63
C TYR A 231 -6.68 -15.76 11.37
N SER A 232 -5.74 -16.61 11.78
CA SER A 232 -4.30 -16.36 11.69
C SER A 232 -3.70 -17.02 10.45
N PHE A 233 -2.85 -16.28 9.73
CA PHE A 233 -2.15 -16.76 8.55
C PHE A 233 -0.69 -16.36 8.62
N ASP A 234 0.21 -17.36 8.51
CA ASP A 234 1.65 -17.17 8.53
C ASP A 234 2.24 -17.29 7.12
N TRP A 235 3.00 -16.29 6.73
CA TRP A 235 3.63 -16.20 5.43
C TRP A 235 5.15 -16.11 5.55
N ASP A 236 5.90 -17.03 4.90
CA ASP A 236 7.35 -16.93 4.77
C ASP A 236 7.70 -15.76 3.84
N VAL A 237 8.17 -14.68 4.42
CA VAL A 237 8.63 -13.46 3.71
C VAL A 237 10.14 -13.31 3.76
N SER A 238 10.85 -14.34 4.20
CA SER A 238 12.30 -14.39 4.18
C SER A 238 12.81 -14.33 2.74
N LYS A 239 13.84 -13.50 2.49
CA LYS A 239 14.52 -13.55 1.19
C LYS A 239 15.22 -14.89 1.04
N LYS A 240 14.63 -15.84 0.32
CA LYS A 240 15.36 -17.00 -0.18
C LYS A 240 16.52 -16.46 -1.03
N LYS A 241 17.77 -16.67 -0.59
CA LYS A 241 18.92 -16.46 -1.45
C LYS A 241 18.69 -17.35 -2.68
N ALA A 242 18.66 -16.72 -3.87
CA ALA A 242 18.72 -17.50 -5.10
C ALA A 242 19.95 -18.40 -4.99
N VAL A 243 19.71 -19.71 -4.90
CA VAL A 243 20.80 -20.69 -5.00
C VAL A 243 21.26 -20.59 -6.44
N SER A 244 22.40 -19.92 -6.66
CA SER A 244 23.09 -19.94 -7.93
C SER A 244 23.50 -21.40 -8.17
N LYS A 245 22.86 -22.05 -9.13
CA LYS A 245 23.33 -23.29 -9.72
C LYS A 245 24.50 -22.98 -10.63
#